data_17c90ad81d3826310ea644a2d7f5832c
#
_entry.id   17c90ad81d3826310ea644a2d7f5832c
#
_cell.length_a   1.000
_cell.length_b   1.000
_cell.length_c   1.000
_cell.angle_alpha   90.00
_cell.angle_beta   90.00
_cell.angle_gamma   90.00
#
_symmetry.space_group_name_H-M   'P 1'
#
loop_
_entity.id
_entity.type
_entity.pdbx_description
1 polymer ?
#
loop_
_entity_poly.entity_id
_entity_poly.type
_entity_poly.pdbx_seq_one_letter_code
_entity_poly.pdbx_strand_id
1 'polypeptide(L)'
;VKEINSHEYIVYKRQKIKHQKNVKPIQIPLTGNLKEILEWFRVNTLLTGDYLLPVVSRDYTGETLYKHIRDRYRRYSKNLKAMAEELNITSIKLTSYVSRHTMAMTLQNKEVQREVIS
;
A
#
# COMPACT_ATOMS: atom_id res chain seq x y z
N VAL A 1 -0.15 13.27 -4.03
CA VAL A 1 -1.54 13.71 -3.93
C VAL A 1 -1.82 14.74 -5.02
N LYS A 2 -2.92 14.56 -5.74
CA LYS A 2 -3.38 15.50 -6.78
C LYS A 2 -4.83 15.88 -6.53
N GLU A 3 -5.17 17.12 -6.88
CA GLU A 3 -6.54 17.61 -6.85
C GLU A 3 -7.15 17.54 -8.26
N ILE A 4 -8.32 16.92 -8.37
CA ILE A 4 -9.08 16.79 -9.62
C ILE A 4 -10.52 17.14 -9.32
N ASN A 5 -11.06 18.16 -10.04
CA ASN A 5 -12.45 18.65 -9.85
C ASN A 5 -12.79 18.94 -8.38
N SER A 6 -11.89 19.64 -7.68
CA SER A 6 -12.00 20.01 -6.25
C SER A 6 -11.99 18.84 -5.28
N HIS A 7 -11.62 17.63 -5.73
CA HIS A 7 -11.42 16.45 -4.89
C HIS A 7 -9.96 16.01 -4.91
N GLU A 8 -9.46 15.57 -3.76
CA GLU A 8 -8.09 15.10 -3.63
C GLU A 8 -8.01 13.59 -3.89
N TYR A 9 -6.96 13.17 -4.60
CA TYR A 9 -6.69 11.77 -4.95
C TYR A 9 -5.22 11.44 -4.73
N ILE A 10 -4.94 10.20 -4.31
CA ILE A 10 -3.61 9.62 -4.44
C ILE A 10 -3.53 9.09 -5.88
N VAL A 11 -2.57 9.59 -6.66
CA VAL A 11 -2.41 9.22 -8.07
C VAL A 11 -1.03 8.62 -8.27
N TYR A 12 -0.98 7.40 -8.82
CA TYR A 12 0.29 6.76 -9.12
C TYR A 12 0.15 5.77 -10.29
N LYS A 13 1.29 5.44 -10.90
CA LYS A 13 1.37 4.38 -11.92
C LYS A 13 2.09 3.17 -11.35
N ARG A 14 1.58 1.98 -11.64
CA ARG A 14 2.21 0.74 -11.19
C ARG A 14 3.61 0.61 -11.81
N GLN A 15 4.60 0.26 -10.98
CA GLN A 15 5.99 0.16 -11.41
C GLN A 15 6.19 -0.81 -12.57
N LYS A 16 5.44 -1.94 -12.58
CA LYS A 16 5.54 -2.96 -13.64
C LYS A 16 5.12 -2.47 -15.02
N ILE A 17 4.24 -1.49 -15.09
CA ILE A 17 3.60 -1.05 -16.33
C ILE A 17 3.77 0.43 -16.64
N LYS A 18 4.54 1.16 -15.83
CA LYS A 18 4.69 2.62 -15.99
C LYS A 18 5.28 3.04 -17.34
N HIS A 19 6.00 2.16 -18.01
CA HIS A 19 6.63 2.41 -19.32
C HIS A 19 5.76 1.99 -20.50
N GLN A 20 4.62 1.36 -20.25
CA GLN A 20 3.69 0.97 -21.33
C GLN A 20 2.94 2.19 -21.84
N LYS A 21 2.65 2.22 -23.14
CA LYS A 21 1.84 3.27 -23.74
C LYS A 21 0.39 3.15 -23.23
N ASN A 22 -0.27 4.30 -23.06
CA ASN A 22 -1.68 4.39 -22.66
C ASN A 22 -2.00 3.81 -21.28
N VAL A 23 -1.01 3.73 -20.40
CA VAL A 23 -1.25 3.31 -19.01
C VAL A 23 -1.94 4.45 -18.27
N LYS A 24 -3.15 4.18 -17.79
CA LYS A 24 -3.88 5.12 -16.95
C LYS A 24 -3.33 5.05 -15.52
N PRO A 25 -3.08 6.19 -14.87
CA PRO A 25 -2.67 6.17 -13.46
C PRO A 25 -3.80 5.65 -12.57
N ILE A 26 -3.42 4.99 -11.49
CA ILE A 26 -4.37 4.59 -10.45
C ILE A 26 -4.71 5.83 -9.64
N GLN A 27 -6.01 6.07 -9.44
CA GLN A 27 -6.53 7.19 -8.65
C GLN A 27 -7.31 6.65 -7.45
N ILE A 28 -6.87 6.99 -6.25
CA ILE A 28 -7.53 6.58 -5.02
C ILE A 28 -8.09 7.84 -4.35
N PRO A 29 -9.43 7.94 -4.18
CA PRO A 29 -10.03 9.08 -3.51
C PRO A 29 -9.51 9.21 -2.07
N LEU A 30 -9.13 10.43 -1.67
CA LEU A 30 -8.72 10.73 -0.32
C LEU A 30 -9.96 10.92 0.56
N THR A 31 -10.40 9.84 1.20
CA THR A 31 -11.50 9.88 2.18
C THR A 31 -11.02 10.52 3.48
N GLY A 32 -11.96 10.92 4.35
CA GLY A 32 -11.64 11.51 5.65
C GLY A 32 -10.71 10.62 6.49
N ASN A 33 -11.02 9.33 6.58
CA ASN A 33 -10.21 8.37 7.34
C ASN A 33 -8.80 8.21 6.76
N LEU A 34 -8.66 8.11 5.45
CA LEU A 34 -7.36 8.00 4.80
C LEU A 34 -6.55 9.28 5.00
N LYS A 35 -7.19 10.43 4.91
CA LYS A 35 -6.56 11.73 5.15
C LYS A 35 -6.00 11.84 6.56
N GLU A 36 -6.76 11.40 7.57
CA GLU A 36 -6.32 11.37 8.97
C GLU A 36 -5.11 10.46 9.16
N ILE A 37 -5.11 9.27 8.57
CA ILE A 37 -3.99 8.32 8.67
C ILE A 37 -2.72 8.93 8.05
N LEU A 38 -2.81 9.50 6.86
CA LEU A 38 -1.67 10.13 6.19
C LEU A 38 -1.15 11.34 6.97
N GLU A 39 -2.03 12.14 7.53
CA GLU A 39 -1.64 13.29 8.36
C GLU A 39 -0.95 12.83 9.63
N TRP A 40 -1.41 11.75 10.25
CA TRP A 40 -0.75 11.17 11.42
C TRP A 40 0.71 10.78 11.09
N PHE A 41 0.94 10.11 9.96
CA PHE A 41 2.30 9.78 9.53
C PHE A 41 3.15 11.01 9.25
N ARG A 42 2.56 12.03 8.63
CA ARG A 42 3.27 13.28 8.35
C ARG A 42 3.76 13.97 9.63
N VAL A 43 2.93 13.98 10.66
CA VAL A 43 3.23 14.67 11.94
C VAL A 43 4.15 13.83 12.83
N ASN A 44 3.97 12.51 12.88
CA ASN A 44 4.60 11.64 13.88
C ASN A 44 5.80 10.85 13.35
N THR A 45 6.09 10.88 12.05
CA THR A 45 7.20 10.17 11.45
C THR A 45 7.99 11.09 10.51
N LEU A 46 9.23 10.69 10.24
CA LEU A 46 10.05 11.37 9.24
C LEU A 46 9.75 10.78 7.87
N LEU A 47 9.19 11.60 6.99
CA LEU A 47 8.93 11.23 5.60
C LEU A 47 10.06 11.75 4.70
N THR A 48 10.47 10.94 3.74
CA THR A 48 11.53 11.26 2.78
C THR A 48 10.93 11.60 1.42
N GLY A 49 11.31 12.74 0.84
CA GLY A 49 10.83 13.16 -0.48
C GLY A 49 9.31 13.21 -0.56
N ASP A 50 8.75 12.64 -1.63
CA ASP A 50 7.32 12.63 -1.88
C ASP A 50 6.59 11.39 -1.34
N TYR A 51 7.27 10.58 -0.54
CA TYR A 51 6.65 9.39 0.05
C TYR A 51 5.59 9.78 1.09
N LEU A 52 4.47 9.08 1.05
CA LEU A 52 3.36 9.29 1.99
C LEU A 52 3.51 8.45 3.27
N LEU A 53 4.30 7.38 3.21
CA LEU A 53 4.50 6.46 4.33
C LEU A 53 5.99 6.30 4.64
N PRO A 54 6.37 6.01 5.90
CA PRO A 54 7.76 5.95 6.33
C PRO A 54 8.44 4.61 5.99
N VAL A 55 8.20 4.07 4.80
CA VAL A 55 8.84 2.83 4.35
C VAL A 55 10.30 3.09 3.96
N VAL A 56 10.53 4.17 3.23
CA VAL A 56 11.87 4.62 2.84
C VAL A 56 12.30 5.71 3.80
N SER A 57 13.39 5.48 4.54
CA SER A 57 13.83 6.39 5.62
C SER A 57 14.88 7.41 5.20
N ARG A 58 15.46 7.26 4.01
CA ARG A 58 16.49 8.18 3.49
C ARG A 58 16.34 8.32 1.98
N ASP A 59 17.00 9.32 1.43
CA ASP A 59 16.98 9.61 -0.01
C ASP A 59 17.90 8.65 -0.78
N TYR A 60 17.51 7.40 -0.83
CA TYR A 60 18.21 6.36 -1.59
C TYR A 60 17.77 6.36 -3.06
N THR A 61 18.68 5.98 -3.95
CA THR A 61 18.42 5.85 -5.39
C THR A 61 19.00 4.55 -5.93
N GLY A 62 18.52 4.12 -7.11
CA GLY A 62 19.05 2.98 -7.85
C GLY A 62 19.01 1.67 -7.06
N GLU A 63 20.10 0.92 -7.11
CA GLU A 63 20.22 -0.39 -6.46
C GLU A 63 20.10 -0.29 -4.93
N THR A 64 20.63 0.76 -4.34
CA THR A 64 20.55 1.00 -2.90
C THR A 64 19.10 1.15 -2.46
N LEU A 65 18.28 1.88 -3.22
CA LEU A 65 16.85 2.01 -2.97
C LEU A 65 16.14 0.66 -3.08
N TYR A 66 16.45 -0.12 -4.12
CA TYR A 66 15.88 -1.46 -4.31
C TYR A 66 16.17 -2.38 -3.11
N LYS A 67 17.42 -2.41 -2.67
CA LYS A 67 17.82 -3.23 -1.52
C LYS A 67 17.13 -2.76 -0.23
N HIS A 68 17.02 -1.46 -0.04
CA HIS A 68 16.36 -0.88 1.14
C HIS A 68 14.87 -1.27 1.18
N ILE A 69 14.15 -1.15 0.08
CA ILE A 69 12.73 -1.55 0.00
C ILE A 69 12.59 -3.05 0.26
N ARG A 70 13.47 -3.87 -0.32
CA ARG A 70 13.47 -5.32 -0.08
C ARG A 70 13.70 -5.68 1.39
N ASP A 71 14.61 -5.00 2.05
CA ASP A 71 14.88 -5.23 3.48
C ASP A 71 13.72 -4.78 4.36
N ARG A 72 13.06 -3.68 4.02
CA ARG A 72 11.83 -3.24 4.69
C ARG A 72 10.71 -4.24 4.52
N TYR A 73 10.55 -4.81 3.33
CA TYR A 73 9.55 -5.85 3.08
C TYR A 73 9.82 -7.11 3.90
N ARG A 74 11.08 -7.53 3.99
CA ARG A 74 11.48 -8.67 4.82
C ARG A 74 11.15 -8.44 6.29
N ARG A 75 11.42 -7.25 6.81
CA ARG A 75 11.10 -6.87 8.18
C ARG A 75 9.59 -6.87 8.40
N TYR A 76 8.83 -6.35 7.48
CA TYR A 76 7.37 -6.37 7.51
C TYR A 76 6.84 -7.82 7.59
N SER A 77 7.33 -8.69 6.73
CA SER A 77 6.91 -10.10 6.70
C SER A 77 7.28 -10.84 8.00
N LYS A 78 8.46 -10.56 8.55
CA LYS A 78 8.90 -11.12 9.83
C LYS A 78 8.00 -10.66 10.97
N ASN A 79 7.62 -9.40 10.98
CA ASN A 79 6.73 -8.84 12.01
C ASN A 79 5.33 -9.43 11.91
N LEU A 80 4.80 -9.63 10.70
CA LEU A 80 3.51 -10.31 10.52
C LEU A 80 3.55 -11.74 11.07
N LYS A 81 4.63 -12.47 10.82
CA LYS A 81 4.81 -13.82 11.36
C LYS A 81 4.81 -13.82 12.89
N ALA A 82 5.55 -12.89 13.49
CA ALA A 82 5.60 -12.74 14.95
C ALA A 82 4.22 -12.41 15.53
N MET A 83 3.46 -11.52 14.89
CA MET A 83 2.09 -11.19 15.30
C MET A 83 1.18 -12.41 15.21
N ALA A 84 1.30 -13.21 14.14
CA ALA A 84 0.51 -14.43 13.98
C ALA A 84 0.79 -15.45 15.08
N GLU A 85 2.06 -15.62 15.45
CA GLU A 85 2.46 -16.51 16.55
C GLU A 85 1.90 -16.04 17.89
N GLU A 86 2.00 -14.75 18.17
CA GLU A 86 1.48 -14.15 19.41
C GLU A 86 -0.04 -14.29 19.53
N LEU A 87 -0.77 -14.16 18.43
CA LEU A 87 -2.22 -14.28 18.36
C LEU A 87 -2.70 -15.72 18.14
N ASN A 88 -1.79 -16.70 18.09
CA ASN A 88 -2.10 -18.11 17.83
C ASN A 88 -2.86 -18.35 16.51
N ILE A 89 -2.54 -17.58 15.50
CA ILE A 89 -3.10 -17.78 14.15
C ILE A 89 -2.26 -18.85 13.45
N THR A 90 -2.77 -20.07 13.39
CA THR A 90 -2.05 -21.22 12.83
C THR A 90 -2.66 -21.77 11.55
N SER A 91 -3.92 -21.41 11.25
CA SER A 91 -4.66 -21.94 10.11
C SER A 91 -4.19 -21.42 8.75
N ILE A 92 -3.59 -20.24 8.73
CA ILE A 92 -3.06 -19.61 7.51
C ILE A 92 -1.73 -18.93 7.80
N LYS A 93 -0.91 -18.78 6.74
CA LYS A 93 0.31 -17.99 6.79
C LYS A 93 -0.06 -16.53 6.50
N LEU A 94 0.14 -15.64 7.47
CA LEU A 94 -0.11 -14.21 7.26
C LEU A 94 0.94 -13.59 6.35
N THR A 95 0.48 -13.07 5.22
CA THR A 95 1.29 -12.32 4.25
C THR A 95 0.51 -11.11 3.79
N SER A 96 1.17 -10.19 3.07
CA SER A 96 0.50 -9.03 2.49
C SER A 96 -0.64 -9.40 1.51
N TYR A 97 -0.57 -10.57 0.89
CA TYR A 97 -1.61 -11.05 -0.01
C TYR A 97 -2.89 -11.51 0.68
N VAL A 98 -2.82 -11.89 1.95
CA VAL A 98 -4.01 -12.34 2.69
C VAL A 98 -5.06 -11.23 2.78
N SER A 99 -4.65 -9.99 3.04
CA SER A 99 -5.57 -8.86 3.08
C SER A 99 -6.27 -8.63 1.73
N ARG A 100 -5.54 -8.80 0.63
CA ARG A 100 -6.10 -8.69 -0.72
C ARG A 100 -7.13 -9.79 -1.00
N HIS A 101 -6.81 -11.04 -0.64
CA HIS A 101 -7.75 -12.15 -0.80
C HIS A 101 -8.98 -11.96 0.07
N THR A 102 -8.81 -11.51 1.30
CA THR A 102 -9.94 -11.25 2.21
C THR A 102 -10.87 -10.18 1.64
N MET A 103 -10.32 -9.10 1.09
CA MET A 103 -11.11 -8.05 0.47
C MET A 103 -11.88 -8.59 -0.74
N ALA A 104 -11.23 -9.34 -1.62
CA ALA A 104 -11.86 -9.94 -2.80
C ALA A 104 -13.00 -10.87 -2.41
N MET A 105 -12.81 -11.75 -1.43
CA MET A 105 -13.84 -12.66 -0.93
C MET A 105 -15.00 -11.90 -0.30
N THR A 106 -14.72 -10.86 0.47
CA THR A 106 -15.75 -10.02 1.09
C THR A 106 -16.62 -9.33 0.03
N LEU A 107 -16.01 -8.78 -1.00
CA LEU A 107 -16.72 -8.13 -2.10
C LEU A 107 -17.54 -9.13 -2.91
N GLN A 108 -16.99 -10.32 -3.16
CA GLN A 108 -17.71 -11.40 -3.85
C GLN A 108 -18.94 -11.84 -3.05
N ASN A 109 -18.83 -11.99 -1.74
CA ASN A 109 -19.93 -12.35 -0.86
C ASN A 109 -21.02 -11.26 -0.80
N LYS A 110 -20.69 -10.02 -1.13
CA LYS A 110 -21.64 -8.91 -1.26
C LYS A 110 -22.16 -8.74 -2.70
N GLU A 111 -21.96 -9.73 -3.55
CA GLU A 111 -22.42 -9.75 -4.93
C GLU A 111 -21.85 -8.60 -5.79
N VAL A 112 -20.66 -8.13 -5.47
CA VAL A 112 -19.97 -7.13 -6.30
C VAL A 112 -19.45 -7.78 -7.57
N GLN A 113 -19.64 -7.14 -8.72
CA GLN A 113 -19.19 -7.66 -10.00
C GLN A 113 -17.67 -7.88 -10.02
N ARG A 114 -17.24 -8.98 -10.65
CA ARG A 114 -15.84 -9.38 -10.70
C ARG A 114 -14.93 -8.33 -11.34
N GLU A 115 -15.44 -7.59 -12.32
CA GLU A 115 -14.72 -6.51 -12.99
C GLU A 115 -14.35 -5.37 -12.05
N VAL A 116 -15.14 -5.15 -11.02
CA VAL A 116 -14.87 -4.14 -9.98
C VAL A 116 -13.81 -4.64 -9.00
N ILE A 117 -13.80 -5.95 -8.71
CA ILE A 117 -12.84 -6.56 -7.78
C ILE A 117 -11.43 -6.64 -8.37
N SER A 118 -11.33 -6.97 -9.64
CA SER A 118 -10.05 -7.06 -10.36
C SER A 118 -9.55 -5.67 -10.81
#